data_26219729b0ca023aa641a1516ce3323d
#
_entry.id   26219729b0ca023aa641a1516ce3323d
#
_cell.length_a   1.000
_cell.length_b   1.000
_cell.length_c   1.000
_cell.angle_alpha   90.00
_cell.angle_beta   90.00
_cell.angle_gamma   90.00
#
_symmetry.space_group_name_H-M   'P 1'
#
loop_
_entity.id
_entity.type
_entity.pdbx_description
1 polymer ?
#
loop_
_entity_poly.entity_id
_entity_poly.type
_entity_poly.pdbx_seq_one_letter_code
_entity_poly.pdbx_strand_id
1 'polypeptide(L)'
;NGLNPLGIVLDYGCGRYTDHIQDFVNRQGFYYLGYDPYWNKIDFMLEIEQISKINGGGVVAIICSNVLNVIPWWAGVKGVDAILKSLAFSYANKRLFTTVYEGDKSHIGRETKKDCWQWNRPTESYLFSSQQVIRKGVITLKGSERFIK
;
A
#
# COMPACT_ATOMS: atom_id res chain seq x y z
N ASN A 1 -22.45 3.16 15.39
CA ASN A 1 -22.16 4.36 16.17
C ASN A 1 -22.75 5.64 15.63
N GLY A 2 -23.26 5.73 14.44
CA GLY A 2 -23.79 6.96 13.86
C GLY A 2 -22.75 8.05 13.55
N LEU A 3 -21.46 7.80 13.80
CA LEU A 3 -20.38 8.72 13.46
C LEU A 3 -19.89 8.40 12.06
N ASN A 4 -19.78 9.44 11.24
CA ASN A 4 -19.17 9.30 9.92
C ASN A 4 -17.68 9.03 10.06
N PRO A 5 -17.09 8.16 9.24
CA PRO A 5 -15.65 7.97 9.20
C PRO A 5 -14.92 9.28 8.91
N LEU A 6 -13.73 9.45 9.50
CA LEU A 6 -12.84 10.59 9.26
C LEU A 6 -12.27 10.63 7.83
N GLY A 7 -12.38 9.54 7.12
CA GLY A 7 -11.89 9.38 5.76
C GLY A 7 -11.62 7.93 5.44
N ILE A 8 -11.11 7.69 4.26
CA ILE A 8 -10.81 6.36 3.75
C ILE A 8 -9.31 6.09 3.84
N VAL A 9 -8.94 4.95 4.38
CA VAL A 9 -7.59 4.38 4.25
C VAL A 9 -7.65 3.29 3.19
N LEU A 10 -7.00 3.52 2.05
CA LEU A 10 -6.91 2.55 0.97
C LEU A 10 -5.68 1.65 1.18
N ASP A 11 -5.92 0.36 1.31
CA ASP A 11 -4.88 -0.66 1.39
C ASP A 11 -4.71 -1.32 0.01
N TYR A 12 -3.74 -0.85 -0.75
CA TYR A 12 -3.48 -1.28 -2.11
C TYR A 12 -2.56 -2.50 -2.12
N GLY A 13 -3.09 -3.63 -2.51
CA GLY A 13 -2.41 -4.93 -2.38
C GLY A 13 -2.60 -5.52 -0.97
N CYS A 14 -3.85 -5.51 -0.49
CA CYS A 14 -4.18 -5.88 0.89
C CYS A 14 -3.94 -7.35 1.23
N GLY A 15 -3.83 -8.22 0.21
CA GLY A 15 -3.67 -9.64 0.43
C GLY A 15 -4.93 -10.33 0.93
N ARG A 16 -4.74 -11.55 1.40
CA ARG A 16 -5.83 -12.44 1.83
C ARG A 16 -6.34 -12.13 3.24
N TYR A 17 -5.44 -11.78 4.15
CA TYR A 17 -5.76 -11.64 5.57
C TYR A 17 -5.78 -10.17 5.99
N THR A 18 -6.97 -9.59 6.03
CA THR A 18 -7.15 -8.16 6.26
C THR A 18 -7.76 -7.82 7.61
N ASP A 19 -8.21 -8.82 8.37
CA ASP A 19 -9.02 -8.58 9.57
C ASP A 19 -8.33 -7.68 10.60
N HIS A 20 -7.06 -7.89 10.85
CA HIS A 20 -6.31 -7.10 11.83
C HIS A 20 -6.14 -5.64 11.41
N ILE A 21 -5.77 -5.39 10.16
CA ILE A 21 -5.57 -4.03 9.67
C ILE A 21 -6.90 -3.30 9.53
N GLN A 22 -7.92 -3.98 9.08
CA GLN A 22 -9.27 -3.44 8.99
C GLN A 22 -9.79 -3.02 10.36
N ASP A 23 -9.69 -3.90 11.34
CA ASP A 23 -10.11 -3.63 12.71
C ASP A 23 -9.33 -2.44 13.30
N PHE A 24 -8.02 -2.42 13.12
CA PHE A 24 -7.19 -1.31 13.57
C PHE A 24 -7.61 0.02 12.96
N VAL A 25 -7.75 0.07 11.63
CA VAL A 25 -8.13 1.28 10.90
C VAL A 25 -9.51 1.77 11.33
N ASN A 26 -10.47 0.86 11.43
CA ASN A 26 -11.83 1.20 11.85
C ASN A 26 -11.88 1.73 13.28
N ARG A 27 -11.09 1.19 14.19
CA ARG A 27 -10.99 1.70 15.58
C ARG A 27 -10.42 3.11 15.65
N GLN A 28 -9.59 3.50 14.69
CA GLN A 28 -9.07 4.86 14.61
C GLN A 28 -10.09 5.86 14.02
N GLY A 29 -11.28 5.40 13.65
CA GLY A 29 -12.33 6.24 13.09
C GLY A 29 -12.29 6.41 11.58
N PHE A 30 -11.49 5.60 10.88
CA PHE A 30 -11.41 5.62 9.43
C PHE A 30 -12.15 4.47 8.79
N TYR A 31 -12.51 4.62 7.52
CA TYR A 31 -13.04 3.54 6.72
C TYR A 31 -11.89 2.78 6.05
N TYR A 32 -11.82 1.47 6.27
CA TYR A 32 -10.84 0.62 5.60
C TYR A 32 -11.37 0.18 4.24
N LEU A 33 -10.58 0.39 3.19
CA LEU A 33 -10.86 -0.10 1.85
C LEU A 33 -9.67 -0.91 1.34
N GLY A 34 -9.82 -2.22 1.27
CA GLY A 34 -8.79 -3.11 0.76
C GLY A 34 -8.99 -3.45 -0.71
N TYR A 35 -7.92 -3.37 -1.48
CA TYR A 35 -7.88 -3.83 -2.86
C TYR A 35 -6.75 -4.83 -3.05
N ASP A 36 -7.03 -5.94 -3.72
CA ASP A 36 -6.03 -6.91 -4.14
C ASP A 36 -6.52 -7.62 -5.41
N PRO A 37 -5.69 -7.71 -6.48
CA PRO A 37 -6.13 -8.30 -7.74
C PRO A 37 -6.45 -9.79 -7.64
N TYR A 38 -6.00 -10.48 -6.59
CA TYR A 38 -6.20 -11.92 -6.40
C TYR A 38 -7.23 -12.24 -5.31
N TRP A 39 -7.32 -11.39 -4.27
CA TRP A 39 -8.10 -11.70 -3.08
C TRP A 39 -9.29 -10.79 -2.83
N ASN A 40 -9.26 -9.58 -3.35
CA ASN A 40 -10.34 -8.61 -3.21
C ASN A 40 -10.36 -7.67 -4.42
N LYS A 41 -10.69 -8.24 -5.56
CA LYS A 41 -10.73 -7.50 -6.83
C LYS A 41 -12.01 -6.70 -6.95
N ILE A 42 -11.96 -5.49 -6.42
CA ILE A 42 -13.06 -4.52 -6.50
C ILE A 42 -12.69 -3.38 -7.45
N ASP A 43 -13.66 -2.63 -7.90
CA ASP A 43 -13.41 -1.33 -8.51
C ASP A 43 -13.22 -0.30 -7.39
N PHE A 44 -11.98 -0.19 -6.92
CA PHE A 44 -11.69 0.68 -5.77
C PHE A 44 -11.94 2.16 -6.06
N MET A 45 -11.84 2.61 -7.31
CA MET A 45 -12.15 4.00 -7.68
C MET A 45 -13.64 4.28 -7.52
N LEU A 46 -14.48 3.35 -7.95
CA LEU A 46 -15.93 3.45 -7.77
C LEU A 46 -16.31 3.39 -6.29
N GLU A 47 -15.70 2.49 -5.55
CA GLU A 47 -15.92 2.38 -4.08
C GLU A 47 -15.53 3.68 -3.36
N ILE A 48 -14.39 4.27 -3.69
CA ILE A 48 -13.97 5.56 -3.12
C ILE A 48 -15.03 6.63 -3.40
N GLU A 49 -15.51 6.71 -4.64
CA GLU A 49 -16.52 7.69 -5.02
C GLU A 49 -17.82 7.51 -4.22
N GLN A 50 -18.31 6.28 -4.13
CA GLN A 50 -19.54 5.97 -3.42
C GLN A 50 -19.43 6.24 -1.92
N ILE A 51 -18.33 5.81 -1.29
CA ILE A 51 -18.10 6.04 0.14
C ILE A 51 -17.98 7.54 0.42
N SER A 52 -17.26 8.27 -0.41
CA SER A 52 -17.08 9.72 -0.26
C SER A 52 -18.40 10.47 -0.37
N LYS A 53 -19.29 10.06 -1.26
CA LYS A 53 -20.63 10.65 -1.39
C LYS A 53 -21.50 10.44 -0.15
N ILE A 54 -21.42 9.25 0.46
CA ILE A 54 -22.23 8.91 1.64
C ILE A 54 -21.68 9.57 2.90
N ASN A 55 -20.37 9.51 3.10
CA ASN A 55 -19.72 9.87 4.36
C ASN A 55 -19.04 11.25 4.33
N GLY A 56 -18.92 11.89 3.16
CA GLY A 56 -18.29 13.20 3.02
C GLY A 56 -16.78 13.21 3.13
N GLY A 57 -16.13 12.07 3.37
CA GLY A 57 -14.68 11.96 3.48
C GLY A 57 -14.05 11.24 2.31
N GLY A 58 -12.95 11.76 1.78
CA GLY A 58 -12.15 11.13 0.73
C GLY A 58 -11.02 10.25 1.29
N VAL A 59 -10.15 9.83 0.40
CA VAL A 59 -8.95 9.06 0.77
C VAL A 59 -7.97 9.96 1.52
N VAL A 60 -7.61 9.58 2.73
CA VAL A 60 -6.67 10.32 3.58
C VAL A 60 -5.30 9.68 3.66
N ALA A 61 -5.20 8.40 3.38
CA ALA A 61 -3.94 7.68 3.34
C ALA A 61 -4.03 6.46 2.43
N ILE A 62 -2.90 6.09 1.86
CA ILE A 62 -2.74 4.87 1.08
C ILE A 62 -1.64 4.02 1.72
N ILE A 63 -1.94 2.76 1.93
CA ILE A 63 -0.98 1.76 2.39
C ILE A 63 -0.64 0.83 1.22
N CYS A 64 0.63 0.57 1.01
CA CYS A 64 1.12 -0.39 0.03
C CYS A 64 2.22 -1.23 0.69
N SER A 65 1.84 -2.34 1.27
CA SER A 65 2.72 -3.14 2.11
C SER A 65 3.18 -4.42 1.41
N ASN A 66 4.48 -4.53 1.18
CA ASN A 66 5.11 -5.70 0.55
C ASN A 66 4.52 -6.06 -0.82
N VAL A 67 4.18 -5.07 -1.61
CA VAL A 67 3.65 -5.23 -2.98
C VAL A 67 4.74 -5.06 -4.01
N LEU A 68 5.50 -3.96 -3.95
CA LEU A 68 6.47 -3.61 -4.98
C LEU A 68 7.63 -4.63 -5.08
N ASN A 69 7.97 -5.26 -3.98
CA ASN A 69 9.03 -6.26 -3.95
C ASN A 69 8.60 -7.65 -4.44
N VAL A 70 7.30 -7.88 -4.62
CA VAL A 70 6.79 -9.21 -5.04
C VAL A 70 6.18 -9.23 -6.43
N ILE A 71 6.00 -8.07 -7.06
CA ILE A 71 5.46 -7.99 -8.42
C ILE A 71 6.57 -8.31 -9.43
N PRO A 72 6.36 -9.27 -10.34
CA PRO A 72 7.30 -9.51 -11.43
C PRO A 72 7.49 -8.28 -12.30
N TRP A 73 8.70 -8.09 -12.77
CA TRP A 73 9.02 -6.94 -13.63
C TRP A 73 8.11 -6.84 -14.86
N TRP A 74 7.84 -7.98 -15.49
CA TRP A 74 6.96 -8.06 -16.67
C TRP A 74 5.48 -7.85 -16.34
N ALA A 75 5.07 -8.04 -15.09
CA ALA A 75 3.69 -7.81 -14.66
C ALA A 75 3.40 -6.35 -14.32
N GLY A 76 4.39 -5.46 -14.48
CA GLY A 76 4.15 -4.03 -14.43
C GLY A 76 4.39 -3.35 -13.11
N VAL A 77 5.53 -3.60 -12.46
CA VAL A 77 5.97 -2.81 -11.30
C VAL A 77 5.85 -1.31 -11.56
N LYS A 78 6.23 -0.86 -12.75
CA LYS A 78 6.10 0.55 -13.15
C LYS A 78 4.65 1.02 -13.22
N GLY A 79 3.74 0.14 -13.63
CA GLY A 79 2.32 0.45 -13.67
C GLY A 79 1.74 0.65 -12.28
N VAL A 80 2.09 -0.22 -11.34
CA VAL A 80 1.68 -0.07 -9.94
C VAL A 80 2.25 1.19 -9.33
N ASP A 81 3.53 1.48 -9.56
CA ASP A 81 4.17 2.70 -9.11
C ASP A 81 3.45 3.96 -9.64
N ALA A 82 3.10 3.97 -10.92
CA ALA A 82 2.36 5.07 -11.52
C ALA A 82 0.97 5.24 -10.91
N ILE A 83 0.26 4.15 -10.66
CA ILE A 83 -1.05 4.17 -9.99
C ILE A 83 -0.91 4.75 -8.59
N LEU A 84 0.05 4.27 -7.81
CA LEU A 84 0.27 4.74 -6.44
C LEU A 84 0.61 6.24 -6.40
N LYS A 85 1.44 6.71 -7.32
CA LYS A 85 1.76 8.14 -7.44
C LYS A 85 0.52 8.97 -7.76
N SER A 86 -0.27 8.51 -8.71
CA SER A 86 -1.51 9.19 -9.10
C SER A 86 -2.51 9.25 -7.95
N LEU A 87 -2.70 8.15 -7.25
CA LEU A 87 -3.61 8.10 -6.11
C LEU A 87 -3.14 8.99 -4.95
N ALA A 88 -1.85 8.93 -4.62
CA ALA A 88 -1.29 9.76 -3.56
C ALA A 88 -1.41 11.25 -3.88
N PHE A 89 -1.17 11.63 -5.13
CA PHE A 89 -1.31 13.02 -5.57
C PHE A 89 -2.76 13.49 -5.53
N SER A 90 -3.69 12.65 -6.03
CA SER A 90 -5.08 13.06 -6.25
C SER A 90 -5.94 13.00 -5.00
N TYR A 91 -5.70 12.03 -4.11
CA TYR A 91 -6.63 11.74 -3.01
C TYR A 91 -6.03 11.85 -1.62
N ALA A 92 -4.91 11.24 -1.40
CA ALA A 92 -4.38 11.02 -0.05
C ALA A 92 -3.53 12.18 0.46
N ASN A 93 -3.62 13.35 -0.14
CA ASN A 93 -2.78 14.49 0.21
C ASN A 93 -1.29 14.09 0.31
N LYS A 94 -0.86 13.23 -0.58
CA LYS A 94 0.49 12.65 -0.66
C LYS A 94 0.88 11.75 0.54
N ARG A 95 -0.09 11.26 1.29
CA ARG A 95 0.17 10.33 2.40
C ARG A 95 0.18 8.89 1.89
N LEU A 96 1.31 8.46 1.35
CA LEU A 96 1.54 7.10 0.91
C LEU A 96 2.55 6.42 1.83
N PHE A 97 2.13 5.34 2.46
CA PHE A 97 2.97 4.51 3.33
C PHE A 97 3.29 3.21 2.61
N THR A 98 4.56 3.00 2.32
CA THR A 98 5.01 1.80 1.61
C THR A 98 6.01 1.03 2.46
N THR A 99 5.83 -0.28 2.54
CA THR A 99 6.83 -1.16 3.11
C THR A 99 7.31 -2.15 2.07
N VAL A 100 8.58 -2.50 2.11
CA VAL A 100 9.16 -3.52 1.24
C VAL A 100 10.12 -4.39 2.02
N TYR A 101 10.17 -5.67 1.68
CA TYR A 101 11.19 -6.58 2.16
C TYR A 101 12.42 -6.48 1.26
N GLU A 102 13.54 -6.09 1.83
CA GLU A 102 14.78 -5.83 1.06
C GLU A 102 15.56 -7.10 0.69
N GLY A 103 15.25 -8.22 1.34
CA GLY A 103 16.03 -9.45 1.15
C GLY A 103 17.48 -9.25 1.54
N ASP A 104 18.39 -9.74 0.72
CA ASP A 104 19.85 -9.61 0.90
C ASP A 104 20.43 -8.33 0.29
N LYS A 105 19.58 -7.47 -0.29
CA LYS A 105 19.95 -6.22 -0.97
C LYS A 105 20.88 -6.40 -2.17
N SER A 106 20.94 -7.60 -2.73
CA SER A 106 21.82 -7.91 -3.87
C SER A 106 21.38 -7.30 -5.19
N HIS A 107 20.18 -6.79 -5.28
CA HIS A 107 19.48 -6.38 -6.50
C HIS A 107 19.18 -7.55 -7.46
N ILE A 108 19.37 -8.77 -7.02
CA ILE A 108 19.07 -9.97 -7.80
C ILE A 108 17.68 -10.45 -7.45
N GLY A 109 16.75 -10.33 -8.41
CA GLY A 109 15.41 -10.84 -8.25
C GLY A 109 15.34 -12.33 -8.52
N ARG A 110 14.37 -12.98 -7.88
CA ARG A 110 14.06 -14.39 -8.15
C ARG A 110 12.58 -14.65 -8.04
N GLU A 111 12.10 -15.62 -8.80
CA GLU A 111 10.74 -16.14 -8.65
C GLU A 111 10.67 -17.00 -7.39
N THR A 112 9.71 -16.70 -6.51
CA THR A 112 9.49 -17.44 -5.26
C THR A 112 8.40 -18.48 -5.42
N LYS A 113 7.41 -18.19 -6.24
CA LYS A 113 6.34 -19.08 -6.70
C LYS A 113 5.76 -18.47 -7.98
N LYS A 114 4.89 -19.21 -8.67
CA LYS A 114 4.26 -18.73 -9.91
C LYS A 114 3.67 -17.31 -9.72
N ASP A 115 4.08 -16.41 -10.59
CA ASP A 115 3.65 -15.02 -10.62
C ASP A 115 3.99 -14.20 -9.36
N CYS A 116 4.88 -14.72 -8.52
CA CYS A 116 5.41 -14.00 -7.37
C CYS A 116 6.93 -13.91 -7.47
N TRP A 117 7.44 -12.74 -7.15
CA TRP A 117 8.85 -12.42 -7.25
C TRP A 117 9.38 -11.95 -5.90
N GLN A 118 10.69 -11.93 -5.74
CA GLN A 118 11.37 -11.25 -4.65
C GLN A 118 12.56 -10.48 -5.24
N TRP A 119 12.49 -9.16 -5.14
CA TRP A 119 13.45 -8.30 -5.82
C TRP A 119 14.74 -8.06 -5.06
N ASN A 120 14.85 -8.34 -3.82
CA ASN A 120 16.07 -8.13 -3.02
C ASN A 120 16.72 -6.75 -3.22
N ARG A 121 15.91 -5.73 -3.34
CA ARG A 121 16.36 -4.36 -3.54
C ARG A 121 16.27 -3.55 -2.27
N PRO A 122 17.22 -2.63 -2.03
CA PRO A 122 17.09 -1.70 -0.92
C PRO A 122 15.87 -0.80 -1.12
N THR A 123 15.32 -0.36 0.00
CA THR A 123 14.10 0.45 0.02
C THR A 123 14.23 1.71 -0.83
N GLU A 124 15.40 2.31 -0.85
CA GLU A 124 15.69 3.52 -1.62
C GLU A 124 15.43 3.36 -3.12
N SER A 125 15.54 2.15 -3.64
CA SER A 125 15.30 1.88 -5.07
C SER A 125 13.83 1.99 -5.48
N TYR A 126 12.91 2.04 -4.50
CA TYR A 126 11.48 2.21 -4.73
C TYR A 126 10.96 3.60 -4.36
N LEU A 127 11.86 4.53 -3.98
CA LEU A 127 11.45 5.85 -3.50
C LEU A 127 10.76 6.68 -4.57
N PHE A 128 9.67 7.31 -4.17
CA PHE A 128 9.21 8.53 -4.81
C PHE A 128 10.06 9.70 -4.29
N SER A 129 10.20 10.75 -5.10
CA SER A 129 11.06 11.89 -4.78
C SER A 129 10.74 12.57 -3.44
N SER A 130 9.49 12.46 -2.98
CA SER A 130 9.03 13.06 -1.73
C SER A 130 8.99 12.11 -0.54
N GLN A 131 9.36 10.85 -0.71
CA GLN A 131 9.32 9.87 0.37
C GLN A 131 10.59 9.87 1.20
N GLN A 132 10.40 9.62 2.49
CA GLN A 132 11.49 9.38 3.43
C GLN A 132 11.53 7.89 3.79
N VAL A 133 12.73 7.37 3.94
CA VAL A 133 12.94 6.01 4.43
C VAL A 133 13.10 6.05 5.95
N ILE A 134 12.27 5.28 6.64
CA ILE A 134 12.44 5.03 8.06
C ILE A 134 12.75 3.55 8.24
N ARG A 135 13.97 3.27 8.68
CA ARG A 135 14.37 1.92 9.05
C ARG A 135 14.22 1.75 10.55
N LYS A 136 13.28 0.95 10.93
CA LYS A 136 13.26 0.43 12.28
C LYS A 136 14.14 -0.80 12.26
N GLY A 137 15.39 -0.65 12.65
CA GLY A 137 16.40 -1.68 12.68
C GLY A 137 16.01 -2.83 13.51
N VAL A 138 15.06 -3.57 13.19
CA VAL A 138 14.70 -4.62 13.93
C VAL A 138 14.23 -5.82 13.34
N ILE A 139 14.69 -6.61 13.98
CA ILE A 139 14.33 -8.00 14.20
C ILE A 139 12.86 -8.35 13.91
N THR A 140 11.93 -7.51 14.24
CA THR A 140 10.50 -7.76 14.04
C THR A 140 9.96 -7.29 12.72
N LEU A 141 10.61 -6.35 12.09
CA LEU A 141 10.22 -5.84 10.80
C LEU A 141 11.35 -6.12 9.83
N LYS A 142 11.30 -7.24 9.18
CA LYS A 142 12.30 -7.65 8.19
C LYS A 142 12.19 -6.86 6.90
N GLY A 143 12.06 -5.58 6.99
CA GLY A 143 11.88 -4.70 5.84
C GLY A 143 12.08 -3.25 6.18
N SER A 144 11.88 -2.40 5.22
CA SER A 144 11.97 -0.97 5.39
C SER A 144 10.62 -0.33 5.17
N GLU A 145 10.32 0.69 5.95
CA GLU A 145 9.09 1.46 5.86
C GLU A 145 9.37 2.81 5.22
N ARG A 146 8.43 3.30 4.45
CA ARG A 146 8.49 4.61 3.81
C ARG A 146 7.27 5.40 4.18
N PHE A 147 7.49 6.66 4.51
CA PHE A 147 6.40 7.57 4.84
C PHE A 147 6.52 8.84 4.01
N ILE A 148 5.39 9.33 3.55
CA ILE A 148 5.23 10.67 3.04
C ILE A 148 4.70 11.52 4.18
N LYS A 149 5.47 12.50 4.54
CA LYS A 149 5.05 13.47 5.55
C LYS A 149 4.28 14.61 4.93
#